data_c09a5b7124de87724b38efb12ac635e3
#
_entry.id   c09a5b7124de87724b38efb12ac635e3
#
_cell.length_a   1.000
_cell.length_b   1.000
_cell.length_c   1.000
_cell.angle_alpha   90.00
_cell.angle_beta   90.00
_cell.angle_gamma   90.00
#
_symmetry.space_group_name_H-M   'P 1'
#
loop_
_entity.id
_entity.type
_entity.pdbx_description
1 polymer ?
#
loop_
_entity_poly.entity_id
_entity_poly.type
_entity_poly.pdbx_seq_one_letter_code
_entity_poly.pdbx_strand_id
1 'polypeptide(L)'
;GFDVVFVCEGGAFEELTRLFERRGAPVRDSSDDDLRFRFLVPVGRTVDDPTIDSSSFAATAWFQRRWDAIGPTLTHGLRLKPWPRTEQRIADAVAAAGLAAAGWERRRAVVLLLGPGARNGGDLTSDEAVRFLVALRVPLFVWSIGKSPSPETWDAATAIRTAADFDVAVARLRADLRRQRILWVEGAHLPQAVALTPLAKGVRLAR
;
A
#
# COMPACT_ATOMS: atom_id res chain seq x y z
N GLY A 1 0.70 -0.58 17.92
CA GLY A 1 -0.13 -0.08 16.83
C GLY A 1 0.34 -0.50 15.46
N PHE A 2 -0.44 -0.16 14.45
CA PHE A 2 -0.17 -0.49 13.05
C PHE A 2 -0.25 0.76 12.19
N ASP A 3 0.69 0.91 11.25
CA ASP A 3 0.70 1.97 10.24
C ASP A 3 0.69 1.32 8.86
N VAL A 4 -0.34 1.62 8.06
CA VAL A 4 -0.48 1.07 6.72
C VAL A 4 -0.63 2.20 5.71
N VAL A 5 0.22 2.21 4.70
CA VAL A 5 0.12 3.15 3.59
C VAL A 5 -0.37 2.41 2.36
N PHE A 6 -1.53 2.80 1.87
CA PHE A 6 -2.10 2.28 0.64
C PHE A 6 -1.67 3.16 -0.53
N VAL A 7 -1.01 2.58 -1.51
CA VAL A 7 -0.77 3.20 -2.81
C VAL A 7 -1.89 2.76 -3.73
N CYS A 8 -2.74 3.68 -4.15
CA CYS A 8 -3.94 3.37 -4.92
C CYS A 8 -3.80 3.90 -6.35
N GLU A 9 -3.57 3.00 -7.30
CA GLU A 9 -3.59 3.31 -8.72
C GLU A 9 -5.02 3.66 -9.17
N GLY A 10 -5.18 4.57 -10.13
CA GLY A 10 -6.49 5.12 -10.52
C GLY A 10 -7.49 4.06 -11.00
N GLY A 11 -7.04 3.07 -11.77
CA GLY A 11 -7.89 1.96 -12.22
C GLY A 11 -8.31 1.03 -11.09
N ALA A 12 -7.43 0.83 -10.09
CA ALA A 12 -7.77 0.07 -8.88
C ALA A 12 -8.87 0.74 -8.08
N PHE A 13 -8.83 2.06 -7.97
CA PHE A 13 -9.87 2.82 -7.25
C PHE A 13 -11.26 2.64 -7.89
N GLU A 14 -11.35 2.73 -9.21
CA GLU A 14 -12.62 2.54 -9.92
C GLU A 14 -13.17 1.12 -9.74
N GLU A 15 -12.30 0.10 -9.87
CA GLU A 15 -12.71 -1.28 -9.67
C GLU A 15 -13.16 -1.56 -8.23
N LEU A 16 -12.44 -1.05 -7.23
CA LEU A 16 -12.83 -1.17 -5.83
C LEU A 16 -14.18 -0.52 -5.57
N THR A 17 -14.42 0.68 -6.09
CA THR A 17 -15.72 1.35 -5.96
C THR A 17 -16.84 0.46 -6.49
N ARG A 18 -16.69 -0.13 -7.68
CA ARG A 18 -17.66 -1.06 -8.25
C ARG A 18 -17.87 -2.33 -7.40
N LEU A 19 -16.80 -2.86 -6.79
CA LEU A 19 -16.88 -4.04 -5.93
C LEU A 19 -17.66 -3.74 -4.64
N PHE A 20 -17.45 -2.56 -4.07
CA PHE A 20 -18.09 -2.17 -2.82
C PHE A 20 -19.51 -1.65 -2.98
N GLU A 21 -19.88 -1.04 -4.13
CA GLU A 21 -21.27 -0.66 -4.44
C GLU A 21 -22.23 -1.85 -4.40
N ARG A 22 -21.73 -3.04 -4.69
CA ARG A 22 -22.51 -4.30 -4.68
C ARG A 22 -22.51 -4.99 -3.33
N ARG A 23 -21.86 -4.41 -2.34
CA ARG A 23 -21.68 -5.02 -1.02
C ARG A 23 -22.79 -4.63 -0.08
N GLY A 24 -23.33 -5.61 0.67
CA GLY A 24 -24.11 -5.35 1.88
C GLY A 24 -23.25 -4.67 2.97
N ALA A 25 -23.86 -4.32 4.09
CA ALA A 25 -23.17 -3.71 5.21
C ALA A 25 -21.94 -4.52 5.63
N PRO A 26 -20.78 -3.90 5.86
CA PRO A 26 -19.58 -4.59 6.28
C PRO A 26 -19.81 -5.27 7.64
N VAL A 27 -19.22 -6.45 7.81
CA VAL A 27 -19.16 -7.10 9.13
C VAL A 27 -18.31 -6.22 10.03
N ARG A 28 -18.87 -5.80 11.16
CA ARG A 28 -18.14 -4.96 12.12
C ARG A 28 -16.97 -5.73 12.71
N ASP A 29 -15.78 -5.15 12.61
CA ASP A 29 -14.62 -5.63 13.33
C ASP A 29 -14.71 -5.19 14.81
N SER A 30 -14.71 -6.14 15.74
CA SER A 30 -14.75 -5.87 17.19
C SER A 30 -13.35 -5.69 17.81
N SER A 31 -12.30 -5.62 17.00
CA SER A 31 -10.95 -5.50 17.53
C SER A 31 -10.61 -4.09 17.99
N ASP A 32 -9.88 -3.99 19.10
CA ASP A 32 -9.31 -2.76 19.64
C ASP A 32 -7.91 -2.45 19.05
N ASP A 33 -7.62 -2.93 17.84
CA ASP A 33 -6.34 -2.65 17.20
C ASP A 33 -6.19 -1.15 16.93
N ASP A 34 -5.10 -0.57 17.41
CA ASP A 34 -4.71 0.80 17.08
C ASP A 34 -4.13 0.85 15.66
N LEU A 35 -5.03 1.01 14.68
CA LEU A 35 -4.70 1.12 13.26
C LEU A 35 -4.72 2.57 12.82
N ARG A 36 -3.62 2.99 12.17
CA ARG A 36 -3.61 4.19 11.35
C ARG A 36 -3.33 3.78 9.90
N PHE A 37 -4.03 4.42 8.98
CA PHE A 37 -3.75 4.24 7.56
C PHE A 37 -3.92 5.54 6.79
N ARG A 38 -3.29 5.61 5.64
CA ARG A 38 -3.42 6.71 4.68
C ARG A 38 -3.36 6.19 3.26
N PHE A 39 -3.79 7.03 2.32
CA PHE A 39 -3.70 6.73 0.91
C PHE A 39 -2.70 7.65 0.22
N LEU A 40 -1.89 7.08 -0.65
CA LEU A 40 -1.11 7.76 -1.67
C LEU A 40 -1.70 7.41 -3.03
N VAL A 41 -1.96 8.42 -3.84
CA VAL A 41 -2.46 8.25 -5.21
C VAL A 41 -1.39 8.77 -6.14
N PRO A 42 -0.79 7.91 -6.99
CA PRO A 42 0.15 8.36 -8.00
C PRO A 42 -0.57 9.26 -9.01
N VAL A 43 -0.03 10.43 -9.22
CA VAL A 43 -0.55 11.39 -10.21
C VAL A 43 0.15 11.11 -11.53
N GLY A 44 -0.62 11.05 -12.63
CA GLY A 44 -0.07 10.92 -13.97
C GLY A 44 0.66 12.21 -14.38
N ARG A 45 1.70 12.09 -15.17
CA ARG A 45 2.31 13.23 -15.84
C ARG A 45 1.30 13.78 -16.87
N THR A 46 0.70 14.91 -16.59
CA THR A 46 0.01 15.69 -17.65
C THR A 46 1.03 16.61 -18.27
N VAL A 47 1.37 16.33 -19.53
CA VAL A 47 2.31 17.14 -20.32
C VAL A 47 1.77 18.56 -20.55
N ASP A 48 0.46 18.76 -20.38
CA ASP A 48 -0.25 19.95 -20.86
C ASP A 48 -0.70 20.91 -19.74
N ASP A 49 -0.42 20.65 -18.46
CA ASP A 49 -0.78 21.57 -17.38
C ASP A 49 0.43 22.01 -16.57
N PRO A 50 1.07 23.14 -16.93
CA PRO A 50 2.22 23.68 -16.20
C PRO A 50 1.86 24.20 -14.81
N THR A 51 0.58 24.26 -14.44
CA THR A 51 0.11 24.70 -13.13
C THR A 51 -0.01 23.55 -12.12
N ILE A 52 0.01 22.29 -12.58
CA ILE A 52 0.13 21.13 -11.70
C ILE A 52 1.59 21.06 -11.29
N ASP A 53 1.88 21.78 -10.23
CA ASP A 53 3.15 21.71 -9.52
C ASP A 53 3.55 20.24 -9.32
N SER A 54 4.79 19.95 -9.59
CA SER A 54 5.55 18.72 -9.61
C SER A 54 5.28 17.64 -8.54
N SER A 55 4.12 17.63 -7.88
CA SER A 55 3.75 16.59 -6.94
C SER A 55 3.47 15.28 -7.70
N SER A 56 4.38 14.34 -7.59
CA SER A 56 4.28 13.02 -8.21
C SER A 56 3.15 12.16 -7.65
N PHE A 57 2.54 12.57 -6.55
CA PHE A 57 1.45 11.87 -5.87
C PHE A 57 0.68 12.78 -4.92
N ALA A 58 -0.62 12.51 -4.76
CA ALA A 58 -1.46 13.09 -3.75
C ALA A 58 -1.53 12.17 -2.53
N ALA A 59 -1.41 12.73 -1.32
CA ALA A 59 -1.47 11.98 -0.08
C ALA A 59 -2.61 12.48 0.82
N THR A 60 -3.36 11.56 1.41
CA THR A 60 -4.35 11.92 2.45
C THR A 60 -3.67 12.18 3.80
N ALA A 61 -4.40 12.80 4.72
CA ALA A 61 -4.05 12.72 6.13
C ALA A 61 -4.09 11.26 6.63
N TRP A 62 -3.53 11.01 7.81
CA TRP A 62 -3.68 9.73 8.48
C TRP A 62 -5.08 9.58 9.04
N PHE A 63 -5.72 8.44 8.76
CA PHE A 63 -6.98 8.03 9.36
C PHE A 63 -6.69 7.10 10.54
N GLN A 64 -7.21 7.41 11.70
CA GLN A 64 -7.21 6.50 12.84
C GLN A 64 -8.58 5.82 12.89
N ARG A 65 -8.65 4.60 12.43
CA ARG A 65 -9.89 3.86 12.20
C ARG A 65 -9.69 2.38 12.48
N ARG A 66 -10.76 1.62 12.38
CA ARG A 66 -10.77 0.15 12.46
C ARG A 66 -10.46 -0.47 11.11
N TRP A 67 -10.11 -1.75 11.10
CA TRP A 67 -9.78 -2.49 9.87
C TRP A 67 -10.96 -2.56 8.89
N ASP A 68 -12.20 -2.70 9.39
CA ASP A 68 -13.42 -2.71 8.57
C ASP A 68 -13.74 -1.36 7.90
N ALA A 69 -13.10 -0.28 8.35
CA ALA A 69 -13.27 1.04 7.77
C ALA A 69 -12.39 1.30 6.53
N ILE A 70 -11.39 0.45 6.23
CA ILE A 70 -10.47 0.68 5.10
C ILE A 70 -11.25 0.75 3.78
N GLY A 71 -12.06 -0.26 3.47
CA GLY A 71 -12.87 -0.29 2.25
C GLY A 71 -13.80 0.92 2.11
N PRO A 72 -14.69 1.19 3.09
CA PRO A 72 -15.55 2.38 3.06
C PRO A 72 -14.77 3.69 2.95
N THR A 73 -13.61 3.83 3.61
CA THR A 73 -12.80 5.05 3.50
C THR A 73 -12.21 5.18 2.09
N LEU A 74 -11.75 4.09 1.48
CA LEU A 74 -11.30 4.08 0.09
C LEU A 74 -12.40 4.58 -0.85
N THR A 75 -13.59 4.03 -0.77
CA THR A 75 -14.66 4.27 -1.74
C THR A 75 -15.42 5.58 -1.52
N HIS A 76 -15.53 6.04 -0.27
CA HIS A 76 -16.31 7.23 0.07
C HIS A 76 -15.45 8.42 0.52
N GLY A 77 -14.27 8.15 1.07
CA GLY A 77 -13.37 9.19 1.60
C GLY A 77 -12.47 9.82 0.54
N LEU A 78 -12.16 9.08 -0.52
CA LEU A 78 -11.35 9.56 -1.62
C LEU A 78 -12.25 10.06 -2.75
N ARG A 79 -12.76 11.29 -2.65
CA ARG A 79 -13.42 11.96 -3.78
C ARG A 79 -12.39 12.46 -4.78
N LEU A 80 -11.60 11.54 -5.31
CA LEU A 80 -10.62 11.87 -6.34
C LEU A 80 -11.36 12.07 -7.66
N LYS A 81 -11.04 13.14 -8.35
CA LYS A 81 -11.41 13.30 -9.77
C LYS A 81 -10.73 12.17 -10.53
N PRO A 82 -11.35 11.63 -11.60
CA PRO A 82 -10.69 10.64 -12.43
C PRO A 82 -9.38 11.24 -12.95
N TRP A 83 -8.28 10.67 -12.47
CA TRP A 83 -6.95 11.04 -12.92
C TRP A 83 -6.69 10.42 -14.29
N PRO A 84 -5.90 11.06 -15.16
CA PRO A 84 -5.49 10.43 -16.41
C PRO A 84 -4.85 9.08 -16.13
N ARG A 85 -5.30 8.02 -16.81
CA ARG A 85 -4.83 6.64 -16.59
C ARG A 85 -3.45 6.37 -17.20
N THR A 86 -2.88 7.33 -17.89
CA THR A 86 -1.60 7.21 -18.60
C THR A 86 -0.47 7.69 -17.71
N GLU A 87 0.58 6.86 -17.61
CA GLU A 87 1.88 7.22 -17.03
C GLU A 87 1.84 7.62 -15.54
N GLN A 88 1.15 6.86 -14.72
CA GLN A 88 1.16 7.07 -13.28
C GLN A 88 2.53 6.69 -12.68
N ARG A 89 3.05 7.49 -11.78
CA ARG A 89 4.33 7.27 -11.09
C ARG A 89 4.18 6.28 -9.93
N ILE A 90 3.82 5.03 -10.26
CA ILE A 90 3.44 4.01 -9.28
C ILE A 90 4.63 3.63 -8.38
N ALA A 91 5.78 3.34 -8.98
CA ALA A 91 6.97 2.91 -8.24
C ALA A 91 7.50 4.03 -7.32
N ASP A 92 7.47 5.29 -7.78
CA ASP A 92 7.84 6.44 -6.97
C ASP A 92 6.88 6.61 -5.78
N ALA A 93 5.58 6.41 -6.00
CA ALA A 93 4.58 6.46 -4.92
C ALA A 93 4.78 5.32 -3.91
N VAL A 94 5.17 4.13 -4.36
CA VAL A 94 5.51 3.00 -3.48
C VAL A 94 6.74 3.33 -2.64
N ALA A 95 7.78 3.92 -3.22
CA ALA A 95 8.98 4.34 -2.48
C ALA A 95 8.64 5.43 -1.43
N ALA A 96 7.85 6.43 -1.82
CA ALA A 96 7.37 7.47 -0.90
C ALA A 96 6.48 6.90 0.23
N ALA A 97 5.64 5.92 -0.09
CA ALA A 97 4.84 5.19 0.91
C ALA A 97 5.73 4.45 1.91
N GLY A 98 6.82 3.84 1.42
CA GLY A 98 7.82 3.19 2.27
C GLY A 98 8.45 4.14 3.27
N LEU A 99 8.87 5.34 2.83
CA LEU A 99 9.39 6.38 3.71
C LEU A 99 8.33 6.83 4.74
N ALA A 100 7.11 7.07 4.29
CA ALA A 100 6.02 7.48 5.18
C ALA A 100 5.70 6.41 6.25
N ALA A 101 5.77 5.12 5.88
CA ALA A 101 5.56 4.01 6.82
C ALA A 101 6.76 3.83 7.76
N ALA A 102 7.99 4.07 7.30
CA ALA A 102 9.21 3.86 8.08
C ALA A 102 9.40 4.89 9.21
N GLY A 103 8.76 6.05 9.12
CA GLY A 103 8.98 7.18 10.03
C GLY A 103 8.49 7.01 11.47
N TRP A 104 7.87 5.86 11.85
CA TRP A 104 7.23 5.68 13.15
C TRP A 104 7.58 4.34 13.80
N GLU A 105 7.49 4.33 15.12
CA GLU A 105 7.78 3.16 15.98
C GLU A 105 6.63 2.14 16.02
N ARG A 106 6.00 1.88 14.87
CA ARG A 106 4.82 1.04 14.76
C ARG A 106 5.03 -0.08 13.74
N ARG A 107 4.31 -1.20 13.89
CA ARG A 107 4.25 -2.25 12.88
C ARG A 107 3.70 -1.65 11.60
N ARG A 108 4.30 -1.96 10.46
CA ARG A 108 4.10 -1.17 9.25
C ARG A 108 4.02 -2.02 8.00
N ALA A 109 3.32 -1.51 7.01
CA ALA A 109 3.29 -2.07 5.67
C ALA A 109 2.94 -1.01 4.62
N VAL A 110 3.36 -1.27 3.39
CA VAL A 110 2.82 -0.65 2.19
C VAL A 110 1.93 -1.67 1.48
N VAL A 111 0.76 -1.23 1.04
CA VAL A 111 -0.16 -2.01 0.23
C VAL A 111 -0.34 -1.30 -1.10
N LEU A 112 0.09 -1.95 -2.19
CA LEU A 112 -0.10 -1.44 -3.54
C LEU A 112 -1.37 -2.04 -4.14
N LEU A 113 -2.30 -1.18 -4.55
CA LEU A 113 -3.55 -1.53 -5.23
C LEU A 113 -3.39 -1.25 -6.72
N LEU A 114 -3.38 -2.30 -7.54
CA LEU A 114 -3.23 -2.22 -9.00
C LEU A 114 -4.52 -2.59 -9.69
N GLY A 115 -5.01 -1.72 -10.54
CA GLY A 115 -6.15 -1.97 -11.42
C GLY A 115 -5.74 -2.62 -12.76
N PRO A 116 -6.74 -2.96 -13.58
CA PRO A 116 -6.50 -3.44 -14.94
C PRO A 116 -5.77 -2.39 -15.77
N GLY A 117 -4.68 -2.79 -16.41
CA GLY A 117 -3.93 -1.91 -17.29
C GLY A 117 -3.03 -0.90 -16.59
N ALA A 118 -2.82 -1.01 -15.28
CA ALA A 118 -1.86 -0.19 -14.56
C ALA A 118 -0.47 -0.27 -15.19
N ARG A 119 0.15 0.88 -15.44
CA ARG A 119 1.51 1.01 -16.00
C ARG A 119 2.29 2.03 -15.18
N ASN A 120 3.53 1.68 -14.89
CA ASN A 120 4.43 2.61 -14.23
C ASN A 120 5.08 3.55 -15.26
N GLY A 121 4.84 4.84 -15.12
CA GLY A 121 5.49 5.90 -15.90
C GLY A 121 6.42 6.78 -15.04
N GLY A 122 6.82 6.27 -13.87
CA GLY A 122 7.73 6.96 -12.95
C GLY A 122 9.20 6.85 -13.33
N ASP A 123 10.06 7.51 -12.55
CA ASP A 123 11.51 7.46 -12.72
C ASP A 123 12.11 6.17 -12.13
N LEU A 124 11.43 5.59 -11.13
CA LEU A 124 11.80 4.30 -10.55
C LEU A 124 11.10 3.15 -11.28
N THR A 125 11.80 2.04 -11.42
CA THR A 125 11.22 0.75 -11.79
C THR A 125 10.55 0.09 -10.59
N SER A 126 9.67 -0.89 -10.83
CA SER A 126 9.05 -1.70 -9.77
C SER A 126 10.10 -2.40 -8.90
N ASP A 127 11.16 -2.95 -9.54
CA ASP A 127 12.25 -3.63 -8.83
C ASP A 127 13.06 -2.69 -7.93
N GLU A 128 13.28 -1.45 -8.37
CA GLU A 128 13.98 -0.44 -7.54
C GLU A 128 13.14 -0.05 -6.35
N ALA A 129 11.82 0.15 -6.52
CA ALA A 129 10.92 0.44 -5.42
C ALA A 129 10.86 -0.72 -4.41
N VAL A 130 10.80 -1.98 -4.88
CA VAL A 130 10.84 -3.16 -4.01
C VAL A 130 12.16 -3.21 -3.23
N ARG A 131 13.32 -3.06 -3.90
CA ARG A 131 14.62 -3.03 -3.23
C ARG A 131 14.72 -1.92 -2.19
N PHE A 132 14.13 -0.76 -2.49
CA PHE A 132 14.10 0.35 -1.55
C PHE A 132 13.27 0.01 -0.30
N LEU A 133 12.09 -0.59 -0.44
CA LEU A 133 11.28 -1.02 0.70
C LEU A 133 11.98 -2.11 1.52
N VAL A 134 12.65 -3.05 0.85
CA VAL A 134 13.48 -4.08 1.51
C VAL A 134 14.60 -3.42 2.35
N ALA A 135 15.26 -2.40 1.83
CA ALA A 135 16.28 -1.64 2.56
C ALA A 135 15.69 -0.93 3.79
N LEU A 136 14.48 -0.40 3.69
CA LEU A 136 13.74 0.23 4.81
C LEU A 136 13.14 -0.78 5.78
N ARG A 137 13.17 -2.07 5.47
CA ARG A 137 12.47 -3.13 6.23
C ARG A 137 10.98 -2.86 6.35
N VAL A 138 10.37 -2.40 5.26
CA VAL A 138 8.92 -2.20 5.13
C VAL A 138 8.37 -3.23 4.18
N PRO A 139 7.50 -4.16 4.61
CA PRO A 139 6.93 -5.15 3.72
C PRO A 139 5.96 -4.51 2.73
N LEU A 140 6.02 -4.99 1.49
CA LEU A 140 5.11 -4.64 0.41
C LEU A 140 4.10 -5.76 0.19
N PHE A 141 2.82 -5.40 0.15
CA PHE A 141 1.72 -6.27 -0.26
C PHE A 141 1.15 -5.73 -1.56
N VAL A 142 1.07 -6.56 -2.59
CA VAL A 142 0.53 -6.16 -3.89
C VAL A 142 -0.84 -6.83 -4.08
N TRP A 143 -1.87 -6.02 -4.32
CA TRP A 143 -3.23 -6.49 -4.56
C TRP A 143 -3.67 -6.07 -5.96
N SER A 144 -3.92 -7.06 -6.83
CA SER A 144 -4.46 -6.85 -8.17
C SER A 144 -5.97 -6.83 -8.11
N ILE A 145 -6.57 -5.69 -8.42
CA ILE A 145 -8.00 -5.45 -8.29
C ILE A 145 -8.69 -5.67 -9.64
N GLY A 146 -9.77 -6.43 -9.62
CA GLY A 146 -10.56 -6.72 -10.81
C GLY A 146 -10.23 -8.06 -11.45
N LYS A 147 -10.77 -8.29 -12.65
CA LYS A 147 -10.68 -9.58 -13.34
C LYS A 147 -9.42 -9.77 -14.16
N SER A 148 -8.86 -8.69 -14.67
CA SER A 148 -7.67 -8.72 -15.51
C SER A 148 -6.42 -8.42 -14.68
N PRO A 149 -5.34 -9.18 -14.86
CA PRO A 149 -4.09 -8.87 -14.18
C PRO A 149 -3.52 -7.53 -14.68
N SER A 150 -2.80 -6.84 -13.80
CA SER A 150 -1.99 -5.70 -14.22
C SER A 150 -0.87 -6.19 -15.15
N PRO A 151 -0.53 -5.44 -16.20
CA PRO A 151 0.63 -5.74 -17.04
C PRO A 151 1.97 -5.48 -16.30
N GLU A 152 1.94 -4.73 -15.22
CA GLU A 152 3.13 -4.47 -14.40
C GLU A 152 3.50 -5.72 -13.59
N THR A 153 4.75 -6.10 -13.68
CA THR A 153 5.33 -7.22 -12.92
C THR A 153 5.71 -6.75 -11.53
N TRP A 154 4.81 -6.96 -10.60
CA TRP A 154 5.08 -6.85 -9.18
C TRP A 154 5.05 -8.25 -8.57
N ASP A 155 5.99 -8.57 -7.69
CA ASP A 155 6.07 -9.89 -7.07
C ASP A 155 4.77 -10.27 -6.35
N ALA A 156 4.35 -11.51 -6.53
CA ALA A 156 3.33 -12.21 -5.74
C ALA A 156 2.03 -11.41 -5.47
N ALA A 157 1.39 -10.87 -6.51
CA ALA A 157 0.14 -10.15 -6.38
C ALA A 157 -1.01 -11.04 -5.90
N THR A 158 -1.74 -10.59 -4.88
CA THR A 158 -3.00 -11.21 -4.43
C THR A 158 -4.15 -10.70 -5.29
N ALA A 159 -4.88 -11.60 -5.95
CA ALA A 159 -6.04 -11.22 -6.76
C ALA A 159 -7.25 -10.87 -5.87
N ILE A 160 -7.84 -9.70 -6.11
CA ILE A 160 -9.05 -9.21 -5.45
C ILE A 160 -10.14 -9.05 -6.51
N ARG A 161 -11.05 -10.00 -6.57
CA ARG A 161 -12.13 -10.04 -7.57
C ARG A 161 -13.51 -9.71 -6.99
N THR A 162 -13.61 -9.83 -5.67
CA THR A 162 -14.85 -9.59 -4.91
C THR A 162 -14.56 -8.81 -3.64
N ALA A 163 -15.59 -8.23 -3.04
CA ALA A 163 -15.46 -7.58 -1.72
C ALA A 163 -15.03 -8.58 -0.63
N ALA A 164 -15.42 -9.86 -0.75
CA ALA A 164 -14.97 -10.90 0.18
C ALA A 164 -13.47 -11.19 0.05
N ASP A 165 -12.90 -11.19 -1.18
CA ASP A 165 -11.46 -11.33 -1.37
C ASP A 165 -10.71 -10.18 -0.70
N PHE A 166 -11.24 -8.96 -0.80
CA PHE A 166 -10.67 -7.79 -0.12
C PHE A 166 -10.64 -7.99 1.40
N ASP A 167 -11.73 -8.45 2.00
CA ASP A 167 -11.79 -8.72 3.44
C ASP A 167 -10.78 -9.79 3.86
N VAL A 168 -10.65 -10.85 3.06
CA VAL A 168 -9.64 -11.90 3.30
C VAL A 168 -8.23 -11.32 3.20
N ALA A 169 -7.95 -10.46 2.22
CA ALA A 169 -6.64 -9.82 2.07
C ALA A 169 -6.34 -8.89 3.25
N VAL A 170 -7.31 -8.10 3.72
CA VAL A 170 -7.18 -7.26 4.92
C VAL A 170 -6.92 -8.12 6.17
N ALA A 171 -7.65 -9.23 6.33
CA ALA A 171 -7.44 -10.13 7.47
C ALA A 171 -6.03 -10.76 7.47
N ARG A 172 -5.51 -11.15 6.29
CA ARG A 172 -4.14 -11.65 6.11
C ARG A 172 -3.11 -10.58 6.44
N LEU A 173 -3.25 -9.38 5.88
CA LEU A 173 -2.39 -8.24 6.18
C LEU A 173 -2.30 -8.00 7.69
N ARG A 174 -3.46 -7.97 8.35
CA ARG A 174 -3.54 -7.81 9.81
C ARG A 174 -2.81 -8.92 10.57
N ALA A 175 -3.01 -10.18 10.17
CA ALA A 175 -2.34 -11.33 10.78
C ALA A 175 -0.82 -11.25 10.62
N ASP A 176 -0.33 -10.84 9.45
CA ASP A 176 1.10 -10.68 9.18
C ASP A 176 1.69 -9.53 9.99
N LEU A 177 1.00 -8.40 10.08
CA LEU A 177 1.42 -7.27 10.90
C LEU A 177 1.45 -7.62 12.40
N ARG A 178 0.51 -8.44 12.90
CA ARG A 178 0.53 -8.91 14.29
C ARG A 178 1.74 -9.77 14.60
N ARG A 179 2.31 -10.45 13.62
CA ARG A 179 3.53 -11.26 13.76
C ARG A 179 4.81 -10.41 13.73
N GLN A 180 4.76 -9.19 13.21
CA GLN A 180 5.92 -8.31 13.21
C GLN A 180 6.38 -7.99 14.62
N ARG A 181 7.71 -7.85 14.78
CA ARG A 181 8.35 -7.31 15.97
C ARG A 181 9.22 -6.16 15.54
N ILE A 182 9.16 -5.06 16.26
CA ILE A 182 10.05 -3.92 16.08
C ILE A 182 11.22 -4.15 17.01
N LEU A 183 12.41 -4.18 16.44
CA LEU A 183 13.65 -4.30 17.19
C LEU A 183 14.34 -2.94 17.16
N TRP A 184 14.69 -2.47 18.33
CA TRP A 184 15.53 -1.29 18.49
C TRP A 184 16.97 -1.76 18.56
N VAL A 185 17.81 -1.18 17.70
CA VAL A 185 19.26 -1.43 17.69
C VAL A 185 19.93 -0.14 18.09
N GLU A 186 20.69 -0.19 19.18
CA GLU A 186 21.45 0.96 19.65
C GLU A 186 22.58 1.29 18.68
N GLY A 187 22.75 2.57 18.40
CA GLY A 187 23.77 3.09 17.50
C GLY A 187 23.23 3.65 16.19
N ALA A 188 24.12 4.26 15.39
CA ALA A 188 23.77 4.89 14.11
C ALA A 188 23.87 3.88 12.95
N HIS A 189 22.99 2.89 12.93
CA HIS A 189 22.98 1.86 11.90
C HIS A 189 21.84 2.07 10.92
N LEU A 190 22.13 1.86 9.63
CA LEU A 190 21.06 1.77 8.62
C LEU A 190 20.34 0.44 8.74
N PRO A 191 19.01 0.37 8.48
CA PRO A 191 18.23 -0.85 8.60
C PRO A 191 18.79 -2.05 7.81
N GLN A 192 19.39 -1.81 6.65
CA GLN A 192 20.01 -2.84 5.82
C GLN A 192 21.30 -3.44 6.45
N ALA A 193 21.95 -2.74 7.37
CA ALA A 193 23.14 -3.25 8.05
C ALA A 193 22.80 -4.28 9.15
N VAL A 194 21.52 -4.37 9.53
CA VAL A 194 21.08 -5.31 10.55
C VAL A 194 20.86 -6.69 9.92
N ALA A 195 21.53 -7.70 10.43
CA ALA A 195 21.39 -9.09 10.01
C ALA A 195 20.94 -9.96 11.19
N LEU A 196 20.21 -11.05 10.88
CA LEU A 196 19.86 -12.06 11.89
C LEU A 196 20.98 -13.08 11.99
N THR A 197 21.27 -13.53 13.20
CA THR A 197 22.18 -14.66 13.38
C THR A 197 21.56 -15.96 12.84
N PRO A 198 22.36 -16.93 12.36
CA PRO A 198 21.85 -18.22 11.87
C PRO A 198 21.01 -19.01 12.88
N LEU A 199 21.14 -18.72 14.17
CA LEU A 199 20.41 -19.38 15.26
C LEU A 199 18.98 -18.87 15.46
N ALA A 200 18.59 -17.76 14.82
CA ALA A 200 17.25 -17.17 14.93
C ALA A 200 16.23 -17.96 14.09
N LYS A 201 15.95 -19.21 14.49
CA LYS A 201 14.98 -20.07 13.79
C LYS A 201 13.57 -19.45 13.82
N GLY A 202 12.88 -19.48 12.67
CA GLY A 202 11.49 -18.98 12.56
C GLY A 202 11.35 -17.45 12.53
N VAL A 203 12.45 -16.71 12.57
CA VAL A 203 12.48 -15.25 12.45
C VAL A 203 13.10 -14.87 11.12
N ARG A 204 12.49 -13.91 10.43
CA ARG A 204 13.03 -13.31 9.21
C ARG A 204 12.89 -11.80 9.26
N LEU A 205 13.81 -11.10 8.63
CA LEU A 205 13.67 -9.67 8.42
C LEU A 205 12.52 -9.39 7.44
N ALA A 206 11.80 -8.30 7.64
CA ALA A 206 10.77 -7.86 6.70
C ALA A 206 11.39 -7.61 5.31
N ARG A 207 10.71 -8.10 4.30
CA ARG A 207 11.06 -7.97 2.89
C ARG A 207 9.94 -7.32 2.14
#